data_24b241f92ce55f0c5b94b693f33532fd
#
_entry.id   24b241f92ce55f0c5b94b693f33532fd
#
_cell.length_a   1.000
_cell.length_b   1.000
_cell.length_c   1.000
_cell.angle_alpha   90.00
_cell.angle_beta   90.00
_cell.angle_gamma   90.00
#
_symmetry.space_group_name_H-M   'P 1'
#
loop_
_entity.id
_entity.type
_entity.pdbx_description
1 polymer ?
#
loop_
_entity_poly.entity_id
_entity_poly.type
_entity_poly.pdbx_seq_one_letter_code
_entity_poly.pdbx_strand_id
1 'polypeptide(L)'
;MKKLLSPLLLIFLFSNCNNTPDVIVIGHRGAMGHALENTIESVEKAIDLKVDGIEIDVFKSKSGELIVYHDPSLSRLSNSTAFIEQISLDSIKKIELIGGLSIPTLNEVIDIIPEKIFLNIELKGENTAYETNKIIIKYLSESNLTPSKFIISSFRWDELKKFR
;
A
#
# COMPACT_ATOMS: atom_id res chain seq x y z
N MET A 1 -14.11 -60.08 -47.24
CA MET A 1 -13.82 -58.64 -47.04
C MET A 1 -14.32 -58.21 -45.67
N LYS A 2 -13.44 -58.14 -44.70
CA LYS A 2 -13.80 -57.70 -43.30
C LYS A 2 -13.58 -56.21 -43.20
N LYS A 3 -14.64 -55.44 -42.95
CA LYS A 3 -14.56 -53.99 -42.69
C LYS A 3 -14.11 -53.78 -41.24
N LEU A 4 -12.91 -53.20 -41.05
CA LEU A 4 -12.48 -52.69 -39.76
C LEU A 4 -13.24 -51.38 -39.47
N LEU A 5 -14.07 -51.42 -38.42
CA LEU A 5 -14.57 -50.18 -37.80
C LEU A 5 -13.48 -49.62 -36.88
N SER A 6 -12.97 -48.41 -37.20
CA SER A 6 -12.08 -47.66 -36.32
C SER A 6 -12.92 -47.01 -35.23
N PRO A 7 -12.57 -47.15 -33.93
CA PRO A 7 -13.26 -46.43 -32.88
C PRO A 7 -12.79 -44.97 -32.87
N LEU A 8 -13.73 -44.05 -33.12
CA LEU A 8 -13.52 -42.60 -32.96
C LEU A 8 -13.44 -42.29 -31.47
N LEU A 9 -12.22 -42.03 -30.97
CA LEU A 9 -11.97 -41.64 -29.58
C LEU A 9 -12.40 -40.19 -29.41
N LEU A 10 -13.56 -39.97 -28.78
CA LEU A 10 -14.08 -38.63 -28.43
C LEU A 10 -13.37 -38.15 -27.16
N ILE A 11 -12.34 -37.28 -27.31
CA ILE A 11 -11.68 -36.66 -26.19
C ILE A 11 -12.56 -35.48 -25.72
N PHE A 12 -13.27 -35.67 -24.60
CA PHE A 12 -13.93 -34.60 -23.87
C PHE A 12 -12.88 -33.76 -23.13
N LEU A 13 -12.55 -32.59 -23.68
CA LEU A 13 -11.81 -31.57 -22.95
C LEU A 13 -12.76 -30.96 -21.91
N PHE A 14 -12.69 -31.42 -20.67
CA PHE A 14 -13.29 -30.71 -19.56
C PHE A 14 -12.48 -29.46 -19.30
N SER A 15 -12.91 -28.34 -19.88
CA SER A 15 -12.46 -27.01 -19.44
C SER A 15 -13.05 -26.80 -18.05
N ASN A 16 -12.22 -27.01 -17.02
CA ASN A 16 -12.56 -26.63 -15.64
C ASN A 16 -12.52 -25.09 -15.58
N CYS A 17 -13.64 -24.43 -15.92
CA CYS A 17 -13.87 -23.04 -15.53
C CYS A 17 -14.14 -23.00 -14.03
N ASN A 18 -13.09 -23.00 -13.21
CA ASN A 18 -13.20 -22.58 -11.83
C ASN A 18 -13.43 -21.06 -11.82
N ASN A 19 -14.68 -20.64 -12.05
CA ASN A 19 -15.14 -19.28 -11.77
C ASN A 19 -15.32 -19.09 -10.25
N THR A 20 -14.25 -19.22 -9.49
CA THR A 20 -14.22 -18.60 -8.16
C THR A 20 -14.09 -17.08 -8.40
N PRO A 21 -15.00 -16.25 -7.87
CA PRO A 21 -14.82 -14.81 -7.98
C PRO A 21 -13.47 -14.46 -7.36
N ASP A 22 -12.63 -13.72 -8.10
CA ASP A 22 -11.36 -13.22 -7.60
C ASP A 22 -11.65 -12.19 -6.51
N VAL A 23 -11.54 -12.61 -5.25
CA VAL A 23 -11.68 -11.73 -4.10
C VAL A 23 -10.36 -10.98 -3.92
N ILE A 24 -10.42 -9.66 -3.95
CA ILE A 24 -9.26 -8.80 -3.71
C ILE A 24 -8.95 -8.77 -2.21
N VAL A 25 -7.72 -9.12 -1.84
CA VAL A 25 -7.22 -9.09 -0.46
C VAL A 25 -6.30 -7.88 -0.27
N ILE A 26 -6.64 -7.02 0.70
CA ILE A 26 -5.87 -5.82 1.00
C ILE A 26 -5.25 -5.94 2.40
N GLY A 27 -3.95 -5.74 2.49
CA GLY A 27 -3.23 -5.61 3.76
C GLY A 27 -3.48 -4.23 4.37
N HIS A 28 -4.18 -4.16 5.51
CA HIS A 28 -4.50 -2.92 6.21
C HIS A 28 -3.30 -2.45 7.02
N ARG A 29 -2.82 -1.23 6.75
CA ARG A 29 -1.57 -0.66 7.31
C ARG A 29 -0.38 -1.60 7.13
N GLY A 30 -0.27 -2.18 5.92
CA GLY A 30 0.55 -3.35 5.67
C GLY A 30 -0.14 -4.63 6.12
N ALA A 31 0.53 -5.45 6.91
CA ALA A 31 -0.03 -6.64 7.55
C ALA A 31 -0.11 -6.43 9.07
N MET A 32 -0.88 -5.44 9.55
CA MET A 32 -0.92 -5.03 10.96
C MET A 32 -1.28 -6.13 11.96
N GLY A 33 -1.92 -7.19 11.51
CA GLY A 33 -2.19 -8.38 12.33
C GLY A 33 -0.97 -9.29 12.56
N HIS A 34 0.13 -9.04 11.86
CA HIS A 34 1.35 -9.85 11.88
C HIS A 34 2.61 -9.06 12.22
N ALA A 35 2.64 -7.76 11.93
CA ALA A 35 3.76 -6.86 12.20
C ALA A 35 3.23 -5.49 12.65
N LEU A 36 4.10 -4.63 13.19
CA LEU A 36 3.69 -3.30 13.63
C LEU A 36 3.18 -2.49 12.44
N GLU A 37 1.98 -1.95 12.55
CA GLU A 37 1.29 -1.20 11.51
C GLU A 37 2.11 -0.06 10.91
N ASN A 38 1.92 0.20 9.60
CA ASN A 38 2.52 1.34 8.89
C ASN A 38 4.07 1.39 8.98
N THR A 39 4.73 0.23 9.08
CA THR A 39 6.18 0.09 9.03
C THR A 39 6.61 -0.64 7.75
N ILE A 40 7.89 -0.57 7.42
CA ILE A 40 8.47 -1.33 6.30
C ILE A 40 8.25 -2.82 6.52
N GLU A 41 8.46 -3.31 7.74
CA GLU A 41 8.28 -4.72 8.10
C GLU A 41 6.85 -5.20 7.91
N SER A 42 5.86 -4.34 8.18
CA SER A 42 4.45 -4.65 7.97
C SER A 42 4.10 -4.70 6.48
N VAL A 43 4.70 -3.83 5.68
CA VAL A 43 4.55 -3.82 4.21
C VAL A 43 5.21 -5.06 3.59
N GLU A 44 6.44 -5.40 3.98
CA GLU A 44 7.15 -6.62 3.55
C GLU A 44 6.34 -7.87 3.92
N LYS A 45 5.78 -7.89 5.13
CA LYS A 45 4.92 -9.00 5.57
C LYS A 45 3.66 -9.14 4.71
N ALA A 46 3.03 -8.04 4.30
CA ALA A 46 1.89 -8.07 3.38
C ALA A 46 2.30 -8.61 2.00
N ILE A 47 3.48 -8.24 1.50
CA ILE A 47 4.05 -8.77 0.25
C ILE A 47 4.27 -10.29 0.36
N ASP A 48 4.85 -10.78 1.45
CA ASP A 48 5.06 -12.20 1.72
C ASP A 48 3.75 -13.00 1.77
N LEU A 49 2.69 -12.40 2.31
CA LEU A 49 1.34 -12.96 2.35
C LEU A 49 0.63 -12.93 0.99
N LYS A 50 1.27 -12.34 -0.04
CA LYS A 50 0.77 -12.28 -1.42
C LYS A 50 -0.60 -11.60 -1.53
N VAL A 51 -0.77 -10.49 -0.80
CA VAL A 51 -1.97 -9.66 -0.93
C VAL A 51 -2.03 -9.00 -2.30
N ASP A 52 -3.23 -8.66 -2.77
CA ASP A 52 -3.44 -7.96 -4.04
C ASP A 52 -3.15 -6.47 -3.92
N GLY A 53 -3.39 -5.90 -2.75
CA GLY A 53 -3.16 -4.50 -2.43
C GLY A 53 -2.67 -4.28 -1.01
N ILE A 54 -2.04 -3.15 -0.78
CA ILE A 54 -1.62 -2.70 0.55
C ILE A 54 -2.24 -1.33 0.79
N GLU A 55 -2.80 -1.14 1.96
CA GLU A 55 -3.29 0.15 2.42
C GLU A 55 -2.32 0.72 3.45
N ILE A 56 -2.09 2.04 3.40
CA ILE A 56 -1.28 2.81 4.36
C ILE A 56 -1.89 4.19 4.59
N ASP A 57 -1.58 4.76 5.75
CA ASP A 57 -2.00 6.10 6.14
C ASP A 57 -0.88 7.12 6.00
N VAL A 58 -1.17 8.35 5.55
CA VAL A 58 -0.14 9.39 5.44
C VAL A 58 -0.51 10.70 6.14
N PHE A 59 0.49 11.28 6.80
CA PHE A 59 0.50 12.66 7.32
C PHE A 59 1.63 13.44 6.67
N LYS A 60 1.50 14.77 6.58
CA LYS A 60 2.60 15.63 6.13
C LYS A 60 3.40 16.13 7.33
N SER A 61 4.72 15.95 7.32
CA SER A 61 5.62 16.50 8.33
C SER A 61 5.67 18.04 8.26
N LYS A 62 6.19 18.68 9.29
CA LYS A 62 6.45 20.14 9.26
C LYS A 62 7.38 20.57 8.13
N SER A 63 8.32 19.73 7.73
CA SER A 63 9.27 19.98 6.64
C SER A 63 8.74 19.63 5.25
N GLY A 64 7.55 18.99 5.15
CA GLY A 64 6.83 18.77 3.89
C GLY A 64 6.77 17.33 3.40
N GLU A 65 7.54 16.41 3.96
CA GLU A 65 7.56 15.00 3.56
C GLU A 65 6.32 14.26 4.04
N LEU A 66 5.88 13.27 3.29
CA LEU A 66 4.79 12.39 3.69
C LEU A 66 5.32 11.23 4.54
N ILE A 67 4.77 11.13 5.73
CA ILE A 67 5.12 10.17 6.78
C ILE A 67 4.03 9.11 6.85
N VAL A 68 4.42 7.84 6.81
CA VAL A 68 3.47 6.72 6.89
C VAL A 68 3.19 6.41 8.35
N TYR A 69 2.01 6.81 8.82
CA TYR A 69 1.58 6.65 10.21
C TYR A 69 0.07 6.90 10.32
N HIS A 70 -0.61 6.24 11.28
CA HIS A 70 -2.07 6.35 11.39
C HIS A 70 -2.58 7.53 12.22
N ASP A 71 -1.95 7.82 13.35
CA ASP A 71 -2.43 8.81 14.31
C ASP A 71 -1.72 10.17 14.12
N PRO A 72 -2.34 11.29 14.46
CA PRO A 72 -1.66 12.57 14.44
C PRO A 72 -0.52 12.67 15.47
N SER A 73 -0.62 11.96 16.61
CA SER A 73 0.39 11.88 17.67
C SER A 73 1.14 10.56 17.63
N LEU A 74 2.44 10.60 17.88
CA LEU A 74 3.32 9.42 17.90
C LEU A 74 3.18 8.57 19.18
N SER A 75 2.39 8.99 20.16
CA SER A 75 2.37 8.44 21.53
C SER A 75 1.90 7.00 21.65
N ARG A 76 1.10 6.49 20.69
CA ARG A 76 0.57 5.12 20.76
C ARG A 76 1.61 4.06 20.46
N LEU A 77 2.52 4.33 19.54
CA LEU A 77 3.50 3.35 19.07
C LEU A 77 4.95 3.72 19.38
N SER A 78 5.18 4.83 20.12
CA SER A 78 6.50 5.27 20.54
C SER A 78 6.49 5.92 21.91
N ASN A 79 7.66 6.25 22.47
CA ASN A 79 7.79 7.03 23.69
C ASN A 79 7.67 8.55 23.45
N SER A 80 7.39 8.99 22.22
CA SER A 80 7.23 10.40 21.88
C SER A 80 5.77 10.83 21.92
N THR A 81 5.49 11.99 22.51
CA THR A 81 4.15 12.62 22.50
C THR A 81 4.01 13.66 21.38
N ALA A 82 5.01 13.78 20.50
CA ALA A 82 5.00 14.75 19.41
C ALA A 82 3.87 14.48 18.40
N PHE A 83 3.43 15.56 17.74
CA PHE A 83 2.53 15.50 16.60
C PHE A 83 3.33 15.53 15.30
N ILE A 84 3.01 14.66 14.35
CA ILE A 84 3.75 14.49 13.08
C ILE A 84 3.84 15.82 12.33
N GLU A 85 2.72 16.53 12.19
CA GLU A 85 2.65 17.78 11.42
C GLU A 85 3.42 18.95 12.07
N GLN A 86 3.89 18.79 13.31
CA GLN A 86 4.60 19.82 14.07
C GLN A 86 6.12 19.66 14.10
N ILE A 87 6.63 18.50 13.65
CA ILE A 87 8.07 18.18 13.69
C ILE A 87 8.60 17.85 12.28
N SER A 88 9.91 18.08 12.09
CA SER A 88 10.59 17.80 10.83
C SER A 88 10.84 16.30 10.62
N LEU A 89 11.10 15.89 9.37
CA LEU A 89 11.53 14.53 9.04
C LEU A 89 12.75 14.10 9.86
N ASP A 90 13.75 14.94 10.00
CA ASP A 90 14.96 14.64 10.78
C ASP A 90 14.65 14.33 12.26
N SER A 91 13.62 14.98 12.81
CA SER A 91 13.16 14.70 14.17
C SER A 91 12.38 13.39 14.23
N ILE A 92 11.51 13.12 13.24
CA ILE A 92 10.74 11.88 13.13
C ILE A 92 11.67 10.67 13.00
N LYS A 93 12.70 10.75 12.17
CA LYS A 93 13.65 9.65 11.94
C LYS A 93 14.52 9.29 13.16
N LYS A 94 14.53 10.12 14.20
CA LYS A 94 15.18 9.82 15.49
C LYS A 94 14.28 9.15 16.50
N ILE A 95 12.98 9.03 16.19
CA ILE A 95 11.99 8.42 17.07
C ILE A 95 11.88 6.94 16.70
N GLU A 96 12.12 6.08 17.70
CA GLU A 96 11.94 4.65 17.56
C GLU A 96 10.52 4.25 17.95
N LEU A 97 9.91 3.41 17.11
CA LEU A 97 8.66 2.73 17.42
C LEU A 97 8.90 1.52 18.33
N ILE A 98 7.80 0.97 18.85
CA ILE A 98 7.80 -0.29 19.59
C ILE A 98 8.59 -1.35 18.79
N GLY A 99 9.52 -2.04 19.44
CA GLY A 99 10.39 -3.03 18.80
C GLY A 99 11.63 -2.45 18.10
N GLY A 100 11.95 -1.16 18.29
CA GLY A 100 13.12 -0.51 17.68
C GLY A 100 12.96 -0.21 16.19
N LEU A 101 11.69 -0.18 15.70
CA LEU A 101 11.38 0.06 14.29
C LEU A 101 11.37 1.56 13.97
N SER A 102 11.54 1.88 12.68
CA SER A 102 11.56 3.25 12.18
C SER A 102 10.22 3.65 11.56
N ILE A 103 9.90 4.94 11.61
CA ILE A 103 8.74 5.51 10.92
C ILE A 103 9.12 5.76 9.45
N PRO A 104 8.45 5.13 8.47
CA PRO A 104 8.81 5.31 7.07
C PRO A 104 8.16 6.56 6.45
N THR A 105 8.76 7.03 5.36
CA THR A 105 8.15 7.98 4.43
C THR A 105 7.35 7.24 3.36
N LEU A 106 6.46 7.96 2.66
CA LEU A 106 5.73 7.38 1.52
C LEU A 106 6.67 6.87 0.43
N ASN A 107 7.77 7.58 0.15
CA ASN A 107 8.75 7.15 -0.84
C ASN A 107 9.37 5.80 -0.47
N GLU A 108 9.84 5.64 0.78
CA GLU A 108 10.43 4.38 1.26
C GLU A 108 9.44 3.21 1.13
N VAL A 109 8.14 3.45 1.31
CA VAL A 109 7.12 2.40 1.12
C VAL A 109 6.90 2.11 -0.36
N ILE A 110 6.77 3.12 -1.23
CA ILE A 110 6.57 2.90 -2.67
C ILE A 110 7.74 2.11 -3.27
N ASP A 111 8.97 2.40 -2.83
CA ASP A 111 10.20 1.79 -3.37
C ASP A 111 10.28 0.27 -3.17
N ILE A 112 9.60 -0.28 -2.15
CA ILE A 112 9.63 -1.72 -1.85
C ILE A 112 8.43 -2.50 -2.38
N ILE A 113 7.34 -1.82 -2.80
CA ILE A 113 6.11 -2.51 -3.23
C ILE A 113 6.24 -2.99 -4.68
N PRO A 114 6.16 -4.33 -4.95
CA PRO A 114 6.17 -4.87 -6.30
C PRO A 114 5.10 -4.26 -7.21
N GLU A 115 5.39 -4.13 -8.51
CA GLU A 115 4.49 -3.51 -9.49
C GLU A 115 3.07 -4.12 -9.48
N LYS A 116 2.96 -5.42 -9.29
CA LYS A 116 1.69 -6.17 -9.30
C LYS A 116 0.77 -5.89 -8.12
N ILE A 117 1.28 -5.36 -6.99
CA ILE A 117 0.51 -5.05 -5.78
C ILE A 117 0.11 -3.58 -5.85
N PHE A 118 -1.19 -3.24 -5.82
CA PHE A 118 -1.60 -1.85 -5.76
C PHE A 118 -1.45 -1.26 -4.35
N LEU A 119 -1.27 0.06 -4.28
CA LEU A 119 -1.13 0.80 -3.04
C LEU A 119 -2.32 1.74 -2.84
N ASN A 120 -3.11 1.51 -1.78
CA ASN A 120 -4.11 2.46 -1.31
C ASN A 120 -3.49 3.39 -0.28
N ILE A 121 -3.47 4.69 -0.59
CA ILE A 121 -2.92 5.73 0.28
C ILE A 121 -4.08 6.49 0.91
N GLU A 122 -4.29 6.33 2.22
CA GLU A 122 -5.26 7.11 2.96
C GLU A 122 -4.66 8.46 3.38
N LEU A 123 -5.28 9.56 2.91
CA LEU A 123 -4.88 10.91 3.27
C LEU A 123 -5.48 11.27 4.63
N LYS A 124 -4.66 11.26 5.71
CA LYS A 124 -5.10 11.52 7.09
C LYS A 124 -4.92 12.99 7.50
N GLY A 125 -3.74 13.54 7.21
CA GLY A 125 -3.34 14.88 7.61
C GLY A 125 -3.83 15.98 6.66
N GLU A 126 -3.56 17.23 7.04
CA GLU A 126 -3.83 18.40 6.20
C GLU A 126 -2.78 18.55 5.09
N ASN A 127 -3.26 19.01 3.92
CA ASN A 127 -2.39 19.28 2.76
C ASN A 127 -1.55 18.06 2.31
N THR A 128 -2.03 16.85 2.56
CA THR A 128 -1.42 15.61 2.10
C THR A 128 -1.69 15.36 0.61
N ALA A 129 -2.83 15.81 0.09
CA ALA A 129 -3.26 15.59 -1.30
C ALA A 129 -2.24 16.08 -2.33
N TYR A 130 -1.77 17.31 -2.19
CA TYR A 130 -0.84 17.92 -3.14
C TYR A 130 0.50 17.17 -3.17
N GLU A 131 1.07 16.88 -2.00
CA GLU A 131 2.36 16.19 -1.91
C GLU A 131 2.25 14.73 -2.39
N THR A 132 1.13 14.04 -2.08
CA THR A 132 0.88 12.69 -2.60
C THR A 132 0.79 12.69 -4.13
N ASN A 133 0.04 13.62 -4.72
CA ASN A 133 -0.07 13.75 -6.18
C ASN A 133 1.29 14.01 -6.83
N LYS A 134 2.09 14.91 -6.26
CA LYS A 134 3.45 15.23 -6.74
C LYS A 134 4.37 14.00 -6.71
N ILE A 135 4.34 13.21 -5.63
CA ILE A 135 5.11 11.99 -5.51
C ILE A 135 4.66 10.97 -6.56
N ILE A 136 3.35 10.72 -6.68
CA ILE A 136 2.81 9.77 -7.66
C ILE A 136 3.19 10.16 -9.09
N ILE A 137 3.01 11.43 -9.48
CA ILE A 137 3.40 11.91 -10.82
C ILE A 137 4.88 11.64 -11.08
N LYS A 138 5.75 11.90 -10.09
CA LYS A 138 7.18 11.61 -10.21
C LYS A 138 7.42 10.13 -10.48
N TYR A 139 6.87 9.22 -9.67
CA TYR A 139 7.03 7.78 -9.85
C TYR A 139 6.48 7.30 -11.20
N LEU A 140 5.32 7.81 -11.65
CA LEU A 140 4.76 7.48 -12.97
C LEU A 140 5.63 7.97 -14.13
N SER A 141 6.36 9.06 -13.97
CA SER A 141 7.26 9.60 -15.01
C SER A 141 8.64 8.95 -15.04
N GLU A 142 9.12 8.45 -13.91
CA GLU A 142 10.47 7.91 -13.75
C GLU A 142 10.53 6.36 -13.78
N SER A 143 9.38 5.69 -13.75
CA SER A 143 9.27 4.23 -13.74
C SER A 143 8.21 3.72 -14.72
N ASN A 144 8.08 2.40 -14.85
CA ASN A 144 7.04 1.76 -15.66
C ASN A 144 5.70 1.61 -14.92
N LEU A 145 5.52 2.25 -13.77
CA LEU A 145 4.28 2.18 -13.01
C LEU A 145 3.13 2.85 -13.77
N THR A 146 1.93 2.30 -13.61
CA THR A 146 0.71 2.85 -14.20
C THR A 146 -0.17 3.50 -13.12
N PRO A 147 -1.08 4.42 -13.46
CA PRO A 147 -2.00 5.03 -12.48
C PRO A 147 -2.83 4.00 -11.71
N SER A 148 -3.14 2.84 -12.27
CA SER A 148 -3.86 1.76 -11.60
C SER A 148 -3.12 1.14 -10.40
N LYS A 149 -1.81 1.43 -10.27
CA LYS A 149 -0.98 1.10 -9.11
C LYS A 149 -1.48 1.78 -7.84
N PHE A 150 -2.11 2.94 -7.96
CA PHE A 150 -2.46 3.80 -6.83
C PHE A 150 -3.96 3.97 -6.68
N ILE A 151 -4.43 3.83 -5.43
CA ILE A 151 -5.78 4.19 -4.99
C ILE A 151 -5.60 5.26 -3.93
N ILE A 152 -6.43 6.29 -3.97
CA ILE A 152 -6.42 7.37 -2.98
C ILE A 152 -7.73 7.34 -2.24
N SER A 153 -7.64 7.25 -0.92
CA SER A 153 -8.80 7.29 -0.03
C SER A 153 -8.61 8.35 1.07
N SER A 154 -9.70 8.81 1.65
CA SER A 154 -9.67 9.69 2.81
C SER A 154 -11.05 9.81 3.43
N PHE A 155 -11.11 9.95 4.74
CA PHE A 155 -12.28 10.47 5.45
C PHE A 155 -12.39 11.99 5.39
N ARG A 156 -11.35 12.66 4.90
CA ARG A 156 -11.30 14.11 4.69
C ARG A 156 -11.72 14.47 3.26
N TRP A 157 -12.94 14.94 3.10
CA TRP A 157 -13.49 15.33 1.79
C TRP A 157 -12.71 16.44 1.09
N ASP A 158 -12.17 17.37 1.87
CA ASP A 158 -11.36 18.49 1.37
C ASP A 158 -10.07 17.98 0.72
N GLU A 159 -9.38 16.98 1.31
CA GLU A 159 -8.17 16.40 0.73
C GLU A 159 -8.48 15.63 -0.57
N LEU A 160 -9.56 14.82 -0.63
CA LEU A 160 -9.94 14.14 -1.88
C LEU A 160 -10.29 15.13 -3.00
N LYS A 161 -10.93 16.27 -2.68
CA LYS A 161 -11.20 17.33 -3.65
C LYS A 161 -9.92 17.99 -4.19
N LYS A 162 -8.92 18.21 -3.32
CA LYS A 162 -7.63 18.79 -3.73
C LYS A 162 -6.79 17.84 -4.56
N PHE A 163 -6.98 16.52 -4.41
CA PHE A 163 -6.24 15.50 -5.16
C PHE A 163 -6.69 15.42 -6.63
N ARG A 164 -7.95 15.73 -6.93
CA ARG A 164 -8.53 15.77 -8.28
C ARG A 164 -8.23 17.09 -8.99
#